data_0a282aa383afba85a046bea053136dfd
#
_entry.id   0a282aa383afba85a046bea053136dfd
#
_cell.length_a   1.000
_cell.length_b   1.000
_cell.length_c   1.000
_cell.angle_alpha   90.00
_cell.angle_beta   90.00
_cell.angle_gamma   90.00
#
_symmetry.space_group_name_H-M   'P 1'
#
loop_
_entity.id
_entity.type
_entity.pdbx_description
1 polymer ?
#
loop_
_entity_poly.entity_id
_entity_poly.type
_entity_poly.pdbx_seq_one_letter_code
_entity_poly.pdbx_strand_id
1 'polypeptide(L)'
;MEPRREEEKVELKKVKRVFTNYRWFITSDGNLVIGGRDAESNDSVVKKYLGEKDLYFHADIHGAPSVVMKVTKEPTEKGIEEAAQFSWCMSKAWNTRIGNGSVFYVTKSQVSKTPESGEYLARGAWVIRGRKNYITHLNLELAVGFQKYENREYVVAAPISAISGMKVIIVPGDGKEEVVNEISDLLKVEKESVYPVLPPGSWSVRESIAP
;
A
#
# COMPACT_ATOMS: atom_id res chain seq x y z
N MET A 1 -19.70 26.97 22.04
CA MET A 1 -19.22 26.88 20.64
C MET A 1 -17.85 26.20 20.49
N GLU A 2 -17.44 25.39 21.46
CA GLU A 2 -16.11 24.68 21.48
C GLU A 2 -16.15 23.16 21.27
N PRO A 3 -17.28 22.43 21.33
CA PRO A 3 -17.24 20.98 21.12
C PRO A 3 -16.82 20.58 19.69
N ARG A 4 -17.26 21.31 18.67
CA ARG A 4 -16.92 21.00 17.27
C ARG A 4 -15.43 21.08 16.93
N ARG A 5 -14.69 22.00 17.55
CA ARG A 5 -13.25 22.13 17.30
C ARG A 5 -12.40 21.04 17.98
N GLU A 6 -12.88 20.51 19.11
CA GLU A 6 -12.21 19.40 19.79
C GLU A 6 -12.51 18.06 19.12
N GLU A 7 -13.74 17.85 18.69
CA GLU A 7 -14.14 16.66 17.92
C GLU A 7 -13.41 16.61 16.56
N GLU A 8 -13.35 17.72 15.82
CA GLU A 8 -12.54 17.81 14.59
C GLU A 8 -11.05 17.57 14.84
N LYS A 9 -10.49 18.08 15.94
CA LYS A 9 -9.08 17.83 16.30
C LYS A 9 -8.81 16.39 16.70
N VAL A 10 -9.78 15.73 17.34
CA VAL A 10 -9.70 14.31 17.72
C VAL A 10 -9.85 13.41 16.50
N GLU A 11 -10.78 13.72 15.59
CA GLU A 11 -10.89 13.01 14.31
C GLU A 11 -9.66 13.21 13.42
N LEU A 12 -9.14 14.43 13.35
CA LEU A 12 -7.91 14.75 12.64
C LEU A 12 -6.69 14.01 13.21
N LYS A 13 -6.63 13.80 14.53
CA LYS A 13 -5.59 12.98 15.18
C LYS A 13 -5.78 11.49 14.90
N LYS A 14 -7.02 11.00 14.83
CA LYS A 14 -7.33 9.60 14.43
C LYS A 14 -6.97 9.35 12.97
N VAL A 15 -7.32 10.25 12.06
CA VAL A 15 -6.98 10.18 10.63
C VAL A 15 -5.47 10.23 10.43
N LYS A 16 -4.75 11.11 11.12
CA LYS A 16 -3.28 11.12 11.10
C LYS A 16 -2.67 9.80 11.57
N ARG A 17 -3.24 9.14 12.56
CA ARG A 17 -2.75 7.84 13.06
C ARG A 17 -2.97 6.70 12.07
N VAL A 18 -4.02 6.72 11.27
CA VAL A 18 -4.28 5.69 10.25
C VAL A 18 -3.26 5.76 9.12
N PHE A 19 -2.87 6.96 8.67
CA PHE A 19 -2.03 7.10 7.48
C PHE A 19 -0.54 7.34 7.73
N THR A 20 -0.13 7.79 8.90
CA THR A 20 1.29 8.09 9.20
C THR A 20 2.16 6.85 9.34
N ASN A 21 1.58 5.70 9.71
CA ASN A 21 2.33 4.46 9.95
C ASN A 21 2.18 3.44 8.82
N TYR A 22 1.35 3.71 7.81
CA TYR A 22 1.05 2.76 6.74
C TYR A 22 1.18 3.43 5.37
N ARG A 23 1.46 2.61 4.36
CA ARG A 23 1.24 2.96 2.96
C ARG A 23 -0.19 2.58 2.60
N TRP A 24 -0.86 3.40 1.81
CA TRP A 24 -2.26 3.16 1.46
C TRP A 24 -2.61 3.75 0.11
N PHE A 25 -3.67 3.25 -0.48
CA PHE A 25 -4.37 3.86 -1.62
C PHE A 25 -5.80 3.37 -1.68
N ILE A 26 -6.61 3.99 -2.55
CA ILE A 26 -7.97 3.57 -2.84
C ILE A 26 -7.99 2.99 -4.24
N THR A 27 -8.53 1.78 -4.40
CA THR A 27 -8.67 1.12 -5.70
C THR A 27 -9.66 1.84 -6.60
N SER A 28 -9.63 1.56 -7.90
CA SER A 28 -10.57 2.12 -8.88
C SER A 28 -12.03 1.83 -8.53
N ASP A 29 -12.32 0.71 -7.86
CA ASP A 29 -13.64 0.33 -7.37
C ASP A 29 -14.00 0.89 -5.98
N GLY A 30 -13.11 1.68 -5.37
CA GLY A 30 -13.38 2.42 -4.14
C GLY A 30 -13.07 1.69 -2.83
N ASN A 31 -12.28 0.62 -2.86
CA ASN A 31 -11.84 -0.09 -1.66
C ASN A 31 -10.49 0.43 -1.15
N LEU A 32 -10.38 0.66 0.15
CA LEU A 32 -9.14 1.10 0.79
C LEU A 32 -8.16 -0.07 0.93
N VAL A 33 -6.93 0.14 0.48
CA VAL A 33 -5.81 -0.81 0.62
C VAL A 33 -4.76 -0.21 1.55
N ILE A 34 -4.34 -0.96 2.57
CA ILE A 34 -3.39 -0.53 3.59
C ILE A 34 -2.26 -1.55 3.68
N GLY A 35 -1.01 -1.08 3.60
CA GLY A 35 0.19 -1.92 3.70
C GLY A 35 1.09 -1.53 4.87
N GLY A 36 1.68 -2.53 5.54
CA GLY A 36 2.70 -2.33 6.55
C GLY A 36 4.04 -1.88 5.96
N ARG A 37 4.92 -1.33 6.79
CA ARG A 37 6.26 -0.87 6.42
C ARG A 37 7.38 -1.68 7.06
N ASP A 38 7.11 -2.24 8.22
CA ASP A 38 8.04 -2.97 9.08
C ASP A 38 7.29 -4.08 9.85
N ALA A 39 8.00 -4.84 10.66
CA ALA A 39 7.42 -5.95 11.41
C ALA A 39 6.27 -5.51 12.34
N GLU A 40 6.40 -4.36 12.99
CA GLU A 40 5.38 -3.84 13.91
C GLU A 40 4.12 -3.40 13.17
N SER A 41 4.27 -2.63 12.10
CA SER A 41 3.14 -2.18 11.28
C SER A 41 2.49 -3.32 10.50
N ASN A 42 3.24 -4.35 10.08
CA ASN A 42 2.67 -5.56 9.50
C ASN A 42 1.74 -6.29 10.47
N ASP A 43 2.13 -6.41 11.73
CA ASP A 43 1.26 -6.97 12.76
C ASP A 43 0.03 -6.08 13.01
N SER A 44 0.25 -4.77 13.11
CA SER A 44 -0.82 -3.80 13.38
C SER A 44 -1.84 -3.72 12.25
N VAL A 45 -1.42 -3.78 10.99
CA VAL A 45 -2.33 -3.76 9.83
C VAL A 45 -3.30 -4.94 9.90
N VAL A 46 -2.81 -6.14 10.13
CA VAL A 46 -3.64 -7.34 10.20
C VAL A 46 -4.55 -7.31 11.42
N LYS A 47 -4.02 -7.03 12.59
CA LYS A 47 -4.78 -7.03 13.85
C LYS A 47 -5.88 -5.97 13.90
N LYS A 48 -5.62 -4.78 13.34
CA LYS A 48 -6.55 -3.64 13.41
C LYS A 48 -7.53 -3.58 12.25
N TYR A 49 -7.13 -4.03 11.06
CA TYR A 49 -7.89 -3.76 9.84
C TYR A 49 -8.45 -4.99 9.14
N LEU A 50 -7.88 -6.18 9.32
CA LEU A 50 -8.39 -7.36 8.64
C LEU A 50 -9.68 -7.87 9.30
N GLY A 51 -10.83 -7.54 8.71
CA GLY A 51 -12.16 -8.03 9.09
C GLY A 51 -12.61 -9.22 8.26
N GLU A 52 -13.78 -9.79 8.59
CA GLU A 52 -14.32 -11.02 7.99
C GLU A 52 -14.56 -10.91 6.47
N LYS A 53 -14.89 -9.70 5.99
CA LYS A 53 -15.15 -9.44 4.57
C LYS A 53 -13.92 -8.98 3.79
N ASP A 54 -12.82 -8.73 4.51
CA ASP A 54 -11.63 -8.13 3.93
C ASP A 54 -10.73 -9.18 3.30
N LEU A 55 -9.79 -8.71 2.46
CA LEU A 55 -8.80 -9.55 1.81
C LEU A 55 -7.40 -9.21 2.32
N TYR A 56 -6.61 -10.24 2.54
CA TYR A 56 -5.20 -10.16 2.89
C TYR A 56 -4.34 -10.49 1.66
N PHE A 57 -3.44 -9.57 1.30
CA PHE A 57 -2.51 -9.73 0.19
C PHE A 57 -1.08 -9.86 0.70
N HIS A 58 -0.32 -10.70 0.06
CA HIS A 58 1.11 -10.84 0.34
C HIS A 58 1.87 -11.24 -0.93
N ALA A 59 2.93 -10.50 -1.22
CA ALA A 59 3.83 -10.85 -2.32
C ALA A 59 4.50 -12.20 -2.05
N ASP A 60 4.63 -13.02 -3.07
CA ASP A 60 5.27 -14.33 -2.99
C ASP A 60 6.80 -14.19 -2.99
N ILE A 61 7.28 -13.46 -2.00
CA ILE A 61 8.70 -13.18 -1.73
C ILE A 61 8.89 -13.04 -0.22
N HIS A 62 9.99 -13.58 0.29
CA HIS A 62 10.28 -13.55 1.73
C HIS A 62 10.38 -12.11 2.26
N GLY A 63 9.75 -11.86 3.40
CA GLY A 63 9.79 -10.57 4.09
C GLY A 63 8.96 -9.47 3.43
N ALA A 64 7.99 -9.81 2.59
CA ALA A 64 7.05 -8.85 2.02
C ALA A 64 6.12 -8.25 3.08
N PRO A 65 5.59 -7.03 2.86
CA PRO A 65 4.63 -6.43 3.77
C PRO A 65 3.28 -7.17 3.76
N SER A 66 2.60 -7.14 4.89
CA SER A 66 1.18 -7.46 4.97
C SER A 66 0.36 -6.33 4.38
N VAL A 67 -0.57 -6.66 3.48
CA VAL A 67 -1.45 -5.70 2.83
C VAL A 67 -2.89 -6.14 3.01
N VAL A 68 -3.75 -5.23 3.41
CA VAL A 68 -5.18 -5.49 3.67
C VAL A 68 -6.03 -4.60 2.77
N MET A 69 -6.97 -5.20 2.05
CA MET A 69 -8.05 -4.49 1.37
C MET A 69 -9.28 -4.47 2.26
N LYS A 70 -9.74 -3.28 2.63
CA LYS A 70 -11.02 -3.07 3.30
C LYS A 70 -12.15 -3.15 2.27
N VAL A 71 -12.89 -4.24 2.30
CA VAL A 71 -13.97 -4.46 1.33
C VAL A 71 -15.23 -3.74 1.77
N THR A 72 -15.48 -2.58 1.19
CA THR A 72 -16.72 -1.81 1.37
C THR A 72 -17.68 -1.98 0.18
N LYS A 73 -17.13 -2.33 -0.97
CA LYS A 73 -17.85 -2.72 -2.18
C LYS A 73 -17.30 -4.03 -2.68
N GLU A 74 -18.09 -4.80 -3.39
CA GLU A 74 -17.61 -6.02 -4.03
C GLU A 74 -16.39 -5.72 -4.91
N PRO A 75 -15.23 -6.33 -4.64
CA PRO A 75 -14.03 -6.05 -5.40
C PRO A 75 -14.16 -6.53 -6.84
N THR A 76 -13.78 -5.65 -7.77
CA THR A 76 -13.64 -6.03 -9.18
C THR A 76 -12.31 -6.74 -9.40
N GLU A 77 -12.19 -7.45 -10.52
CA GLU A 77 -10.91 -8.03 -10.94
C GLU A 77 -9.81 -6.97 -11.02
N LYS A 78 -10.12 -5.79 -11.57
CA LYS A 78 -9.21 -4.65 -11.64
C LYS A 78 -8.76 -4.16 -10.25
N GLY A 79 -9.68 -4.04 -9.30
CA GLY A 79 -9.35 -3.64 -7.92
C GLY A 79 -8.44 -4.64 -7.23
N ILE A 80 -8.66 -5.93 -7.44
CA ILE A 80 -7.80 -7.00 -6.93
C ILE A 80 -6.41 -6.94 -7.57
N GLU A 81 -6.31 -6.74 -8.88
CA GLU A 81 -5.04 -6.56 -9.58
C GLU A 81 -4.27 -5.33 -9.09
N GLU A 82 -4.96 -4.22 -8.85
CA GLU A 82 -4.36 -3.01 -8.26
C GLU A 82 -3.78 -3.28 -6.86
N ALA A 83 -4.50 -3.97 -5.98
CA ALA A 83 -3.99 -4.33 -4.67
C ALA A 83 -2.79 -5.27 -4.74
N ALA A 84 -2.81 -6.22 -5.68
CA ALA A 84 -1.68 -7.12 -5.94
C ALA A 84 -0.46 -6.36 -6.48
N GLN A 85 -0.64 -5.46 -7.43
CA GLN A 85 0.41 -4.61 -7.98
C GLN A 85 1.07 -3.76 -6.90
N PHE A 86 0.28 -3.13 -6.05
CA PHE A 86 0.76 -2.37 -4.90
C PHE A 86 1.57 -3.25 -3.94
N SER A 87 1.08 -4.44 -3.59
CA SER A 87 1.77 -5.39 -2.72
C SER A 87 3.13 -5.81 -3.27
N TRP A 88 3.21 -6.07 -4.57
CA TRP A 88 4.45 -6.42 -5.24
C TRP A 88 5.45 -5.27 -5.21
N CYS A 89 5.04 -4.07 -5.59
CA CYS A 89 5.88 -2.88 -5.62
C CYS A 89 6.40 -2.46 -4.24
N MET A 90 5.62 -2.67 -3.17
CA MET A 90 6.03 -2.33 -1.80
C MET A 90 6.88 -3.42 -1.13
N SER A 91 7.12 -4.53 -1.81
CA SER A 91 8.01 -5.61 -1.35
C SER A 91 9.47 -5.35 -1.71
N LYS A 92 10.34 -6.26 -1.30
CA LYS A 92 11.76 -6.25 -1.68
C LYS A 92 12.00 -6.37 -3.20
N ALA A 93 11.00 -6.81 -3.95
CA ALA A 93 11.07 -6.90 -5.41
C ALA A 93 11.43 -5.57 -6.05
N TRP A 94 10.95 -4.45 -5.50
CA TRP A 94 11.31 -3.11 -5.99
C TRP A 94 12.82 -2.86 -5.91
N ASN A 95 13.40 -3.08 -4.75
CA ASN A 95 14.83 -2.84 -4.53
C ASN A 95 15.72 -3.83 -5.29
N THR A 96 15.28 -5.07 -5.42
CA THR A 96 16.02 -6.12 -6.16
C THR A 96 15.72 -6.15 -7.65
N ARG A 97 14.80 -5.30 -8.11
CA ARG A 97 14.37 -5.18 -9.51
C ARG A 97 13.87 -6.49 -10.12
N ILE A 98 13.20 -7.32 -9.31
CA ILE A 98 12.59 -8.56 -9.77
C ILE A 98 11.25 -8.24 -10.42
N GLY A 99 11.20 -8.31 -11.74
CA GLY A 99 9.97 -8.19 -12.52
C GLY A 99 9.17 -9.51 -12.55
N ASN A 100 8.03 -9.49 -13.21
CA ASN A 100 7.15 -10.64 -13.38
C ASN A 100 6.70 -11.28 -12.07
N GLY A 101 6.19 -10.43 -11.17
CA GLY A 101 5.86 -10.78 -9.81
C GLY A 101 4.61 -11.60 -9.62
N SER A 102 4.51 -12.23 -8.47
CA SER A 102 3.36 -12.98 -8.00
C SER A 102 2.95 -12.53 -6.60
N VAL A 103 1.65 -12.31 -6.41
CA VAL A 103 1.02 -11.97 -5.13
C VAL A 103 -0.14 -12.90 -4.92
N PHE A 104 -0.35 -13.38 -3.72
CA PHE A 104 -1.56 -14.11 -3.37
C PHE A 104 -2.48 -13.28 -2.47
N TYR A 105 -3.77 -13.60 -2.50
CA TYR A 105 -4.71 -13.08 -1.54
C TYR A 105 -5.57 -14.19 -0.93
N VAL A 106 -6.00 -13.96 0.29
CA VAL A 106 -6.78 -14.89 1.11
C VAL A 106 -7.77 -14.12 1.99
N THR A 107 -8.69 -14.84 2.62
CA THR A 107 -9.63 -14.28 3.58
C THR A 107 -9.06 -14.32 5.01
N LYS A 108 -9.69 -13.60 5.95
CA LYS A 108 -9.29 -13.56 7.35
C LYS A 108 -9.18 -14.93 8.01
N SER A 109 -10.09 -15.85 7.71
CA SER A 109 -10.10 -17.21 8.28
C SER A 109 -8.85 -18.03 7.96
N GLN A 110 -8.11 -17.64 6.92
CA GLN A 110 -6.87 -18.29 6.47
C GLN A 110 -5.61 -17.69 7.12
N VAL A 111 -5.73 -16.59 7.87
CA VAL A 111 -4.61 -15.82 8.44
C VAL A 111 -4.53 -16.05 9.95
N SER A 112 -3.38 -16.51 10.44
CA SER A 112 -3.19 -16.90 11.85
C SER A 112 -1.80 -16.52 12.36
N LYS A 113 -1.68 -16.36 13.69
CA LYS A 113 -0.41 -16.27 14.42
C LYS A 113 0.02 -17.60 15.05
N THR A 114 -0.74 -18.66 14.85
CA THR A 114 -0.45 -19.97 15.42
C THR A 114 0.37 -20.80 14.44
N PRO A 115 1.70 -20.96 14.63
CA PRO A 115 2.52 -21.83 13.82
C PRO A 115 2.18 -23.30 14.10
N GLU A 116 2.57 -24.19 13.20
CA GLU A 116 2.54 -25.63 13.48
C GLU A 116 3.60 -26.00 14.52
N SER A 117 3.43 -27.15 15.16
CA SER A 117 4.36 -27.60 16.20
C SER A 117 5.80 -27.66 15.67
N GLY A 118 6.70 -26.96 16.33
CA GLY A 118 8.12 -26.88 15.98
C GLY A 118 8.51 -25.80 14.97
N GLU A 119 7.55 -25.02 14.46
CA GLU A 119 7.83 -23.88 13.58
C GLU A 119 8.05 -22.61 14.37
N TYR A 120 9.04 -21.80 13.94
CA TYR A 120 9.27 -20.45 14.43
C TYR A 120 8.54 -19.44 13.56
N LEU A 121 7.79 -18.54 14.20
CA LEU A 121 7.13 -17.44 13.53
C LEU A 121 7.83 -16.12 13.88
N ALA A 122 8.50 -15.51 12.90
CA ALA A 122 9.15 -14.22 13.08
C ALA A 122 8.12 -13.11 13.39
N ARG A 123 8.58 -12.06 14.10
CA ARG A 123 7.77 -10.86 14.33
C ARG A 123 7.32 -10.25 13.00
N GLY A 124 6.05 -9.89 12.89
CA GLY A 124 5.45 -9.35 11.67
C GLY A 124 5.03 -10.39 10.64
N ALA A 125 5.43 -11.67 10.80
CA ALA A 125 5.00 -12.76 9.93
C ALA A 125 3.66 -13.33 10.37
N TRP A 126 2.93 -13.89 9.40
CA TRP A 126 1.63 -14.54 9.58
C TRP A 126 1.62 -15.91 8.91
N VAL A 127 0.92 -16.84 9.51
CA VAL A 127 0.70 -18.18 8.94
C VAL A 127 -0.53 -18.13 8.03
N ILE A 128 -0.36 -18.57 6.80
CA ILE A 128 -1.44 -18.64 5.81
C ILE A 128 -1.80 -20.08 5.55
N ARG A 129 -3.06 -20.43 5.75
CA ARG A 129 -3.56 -21.79 5.56
C ARG A 129 -4.57 -21.85 4.43
N GLY A 130 -4.71 -23.02 3.84
CA GLY A 130 -5.67 -23.27 2.78
C GLY A 130 -5.26 -22.74 1.41
N ARG A 131 -6.22 -22.63 0.51
CA ARG A 131 -6.00 -22.24 -0.88
C ARG A 131 -5.69 -20.76 -1.01
N LYS A 132 -4.57 -20.45 -1.66
CA LYS A 132 -4.18 -19.10 -2.04
C LYS A 132 -4.68 -18.77 -3.45
N ASN A 133 -5.14 -17.53 -3.63
CA ASN A 133 -5.53 -17.02 -4.94
C ASN A 133 -4.37 -16.17 -5.47
N TYR A 134 -3.77 -16.56 -6.59
CA TYR A 134 -2.58 -15.90 -7.14
C TYR A 134 -2.92 -14.92 -8.25
N ILE A 135 -2.27 -13.76 -8.20
CA ILE A 135 -2.18 -12.79 -9.29
C ILE A 135 -0.72 -12.76 -9.74
N THR A 136 -0.49 -13.00 -11.01
CA THR A 136 0.85 -13.17 -11.60
C THR A 136 1.16 -12.09 -12.63
N HIS A 137 2.39 -12.08 -13.16
CA HIS A 137 2.84 -11.13 -14.19
C HIS A 137 2.79 -9.66 -13.75
N LEU A 138 3.06 -9.41 -12.47
CA LEU A 138 3.06 -8.06 -11.91
C LEU A 138 4.36 -7.32 -12.23
N ASN A 139 4.23 -6.07 -12.68
CA ASN A 139 5.34 -5.19 -13.02
C ASN A 139 5.76 -4.32 -11.83
N LEU A 140 6.96 -3.75 -11.92
CA LEU A 140 7.47 -2.78 -10.96
C LEU A 140 7.29 -1.36 -11.51
N GLU A 141 6.08 -0.86 -11.37
CA GLU A 141 5.71 0.51 -11.68
C GLU A 141 4.59 1.00 -10.79
N LEU A 142 4.63 2.27 -10.41
CA LEU A 142 3.59 2.96 -9.65
C LEU A 142 3.44 4.39 -10.17
N ALA A 143 2.30 4.99 -9.86
CA ALA A 143 2.07 6.41 -10.00
C ALA A 143 2.09 7.10 -8.64
N VAL A 144 2.80 8.22 -8.52
CA VAL A 144 2.68 9.13 -7.39
C VAL A 144 1.74 10.26 -7.81
N GLY A 145 0.70 10.48 -7.04
CA GLY A 145 -0.33 11.47 -7.35
C GLY A 145 -1.22 11.72 -6.14
N PHE A 146 -2.44 12.14 -6.40
CA PHE A 146 -3.37 12.54 -5.36
C PHE A 146 -4.58 11.63 -5.28
N GLN A 147 -5.01 11.33 -4.05
CA GLN A 147 -6.30 10.72 -3.76
C GLN A 147 -6.99 11.43 -2.60
N LYS A 148 -8.32 11.49 -2.64
CA LYS A 148 -9.14 12.06 -1.57
C LYS A 148 -9.63 10.98 -0.63
N TYR A 149 -9.54 11.27 0.66
CA TYR A 149 -10.15 10.47 1.72
C TYR A 149 -10.76 11.40 2.76
N GLU A 150 -12.04 11.20 3.10
CA GLU A 150 -12.78 12.01 4.07
C GLU A 150 -12.61 13.53 3.85
N ASN A 151 -12.84 14.01 2.63
CA ASN A 151 -12.74 15.41 2.22
C ASN A 151 -11.33 16.03 2.28
N ARG A 152 -10.28 15.21 2.40
CA ARG A 152 -8.88 15.64 2.32
C ARG A 152 -8.19 15.01 1.13
N GLU A 153 -7.27 15.76 0.56
CA GLU A 153 -6.40 15.28 -0.51
C GLU A 153 -5.04 14.88 0.05
N TYR A 154 -4.54 13.73 -0.38
CA TYR A 154 -3.26 13.17 0.06
C TYR A 154 -2.42 12.78 -1.13
N VAL A 155 -1.10 12.90 -0.98
CA VAL A 155 -0.14 12.28 -1.88
C VAL A 155 -0.12 10.77 -1.58
N VAL A 156 -0.25 9.97 -2.63
CA VAL A 156 -0.17 8.50 -2.54
C VAL A 156 0.70 7.94 -3.66
N ALA A 157 1.27 6.78 -3.47
CA ALA A 157 1.84 5.95 -4.53
C ALA A 157 0.94 4.73 -4.72
N ALA A 158 0.45 4.55 -5.92
CA ALA A 158 -0.55 3.54 -6.25
C ALA A 158 -0.37 3.03 -7.69
N PRO A 159 -1.01 1.93 -8.07
CA PRO A 159 -1.09 1.54 -9.46
C PRO A 159 -1.59 2.68 -10.35
N ILE A 160 -1.06 2.76 -11.55
CA ILE A 160 -1.34 3.87 -12.49
C ILE A 160 -2.86 4.04 -12.70
N SER A 161 -3.58 2.94 -12.84
CA SER A 161 -5.03 2.93 -13.07
C SER A 161 -5.86 3.43 -11.88
N ALA A 162 -5.29 3.47 -10.67
CA ALA A 162 -5.98 3.93 -9.46
C ALA A 162 -5.89 5.46 -9.26
N ILE A 163 -5.02 6.14 -9.98
CA ILE A 163 -4.82 7.60 -9.86
C ILE A 163 -5.42 8.31 -11.06
N SER A 164 -6.36 9.19 -10.81
CA SER A 164 -6.87 10.15 -11.77
C SER A 164 -6.13 11.49 -11.68
N GLY A 165 -6.09 12.26 -12.75
CA GLY A 165 -5.44 13.57 -12.78
C GLY A 165 -3.92 13.50 -12.87
N MET A 166 -3.24 14.53 -12.36
CA MET A 166 -1.78 14.66 -12.41
C MET A 166 -1.12 13.49 -11.68
N LYS A 167 -0.15 12.86 -12.31
CA LYS A 167 0.62 11.77 -11.74
C LYS A 167 2.02 11.68 -12.32
N VAL A 168 2.94 11.19 -11.51
CA VAL A 168 4.33 10.93 -11.88
C VAL A 168 4.56 9.42 -11.82
N ILE A 169 4.91 8.83 -12.95
CA ILE A 169 5.14 7.38 -13.06
C ILE A 169 6.57 7.10 -12.64
N ILE A 170 6.72 6.22 -11.65
CA ILE A 170 8.02 5.78 -11.13
C ILE A 170 8.25 4.30 -11.39
N VAL A 171 9.50 3.97 -11.58
CA VAL A 171 10.04 2.60 -11.72
C VAL A 171 11.27 2.45 -10.83
N PRO A 172 11.74 1.23 -10.54
CA PRO A 172 13.02 1.05 -9.87
C PRO A 172 14.15 1.76 -10.64
N GLY A 173 15.05 2.40 -9.93
CA GLY A 173 16.16 3.15 -10.50
C GLY A 173 17.22 3.43 -9.45
N ASP A 174 18.22 4.25 -9.77
CA ASP A 174 19.32 4.58 -8.86
C ASP A 174 19.15 5.90 -8.12
N GLY A 175 18.08 6.64 -8.44
CA GLY A 175 17.79 7.94 -7.86
C GLY A 175 17.30 7.86 -6.41
N LYS A 176 17.60 8.87 -5.67
CA LYS A 176 17.22 9.07 -4.26
C LYS A 176 16.57 10.44 -4.09
N GLU A 177 17.29 11.36 -3.46
CA GLU A 177 16.78 12.68 -3.13
C GLU A 177 16.42 13.50 -4.38
N GLU A 178 17.19 13.40 -5.46
CA GLU A 178 16.91 14.07 -6.71
C GLU A 178 15.56 13.67 -7.32
N VAL A 179 15.18 12.38 -7.20
CA VAL A 179 13.87 11.88 -7.66
C VAL A 179 12.76 12.43 -6.78
N VAL A 180 12.97 12.47 -5.47
CA VAL A 180 11.98 13.07 -4.53
C VAL A 180 11.80 14.56 -4.84
N ASN A 181 12.88 15.28 -5.11
CA ASN A 181 12.81 16.68 -5.52
C ASN A 181 12.02 16.86 -6.82
N GLU A 182 12.30 16.03 -7.82
CA GLU A 182 11.58 16.07 -9.10
C GLU A 182 10.09 15.81 -8.93
N ILE A 183 9.71 14.80 -8.15
CA ILE A 183 8.30 14.50 -7.85
C ILE A 183 7.65 15.65 -7.09
N SER A 184 8.32 16.18 -6.07
CA SER A 184 7.87 17.32 -5.27
C SER A 184 7.58 18.54 -6.16
N ASP A 185 8.50 18.87 -7.07
CA ASP A 185 8.36 19.99 -8.00
C ASP A 185 7.21 19.78 -9.00
N LEU A 186 7.10 18.58 -9.58
CA LEU A 186 6.06 18.25 -10.53
C LEU A 186 4.65 18.27 -9.91
N LEU A 187 4.52 17.75 -8.70
CA LEU A 187 3.24 17.70 -7.98
C LEU A 187 2.96 18.99 -7.16
N LYS A 188 3.94 19.88 -7.01
CA LYS A 188 3.87 21.10 -6.18
C LYS A 188 3.51 20.79 -4.72
N VAL A 189 4.20 19.83 -4.15
CA VAL A 189 4.03 19.38 -2.75
C VAL A 189 5.38 19.40 -2.02
N GLU A 190 5.33 19.37 -0.68
CA GLU A 190 6.51 19.24 0.14
C GLU A 190 7.12 17.84 0.05
N LYS A 191 8.44 17.72 0.12
CA LYS A 191 9.17 16.43 0.07
C LYS A 191 8.71 15.46 1.14
N GLU A 192 8.36 15.98 2.31
CA GLU A 192 7.85 15.23 3.47
C GLU A 192 6.55 14.49 3.17
N SER A 193 5.81 14.90 2.15
CA SER A 193 4.63 14.21 1.64
C SER A 193 4.99 13.09 0.65
N VAL A 194 6.14 13.19 0.00
CA VAL A 194 6.58 12.24 -1.05
C VAL A 194 7.32 11.05 -0.46
N TYR A 195 8.31 11.28 0.38
CA TYR A 195 9.13 10.20 0.97
C TYR A 195 8.33 9.05 1.57
N PRO A 196 7.30 9.29 2.40
CA PRO A 196 6.59 8.22 3.09
C PRO A 196 5.79 7.29 2.17
N VAL A 197 5.47 7.72 0.95
CA VAL A 197 4.63 6.93 0.04
C VAL A 197 5.43 6.09 -0.94
N LEU A 198 6.71 6.38 -1.13
CA LEU A 198 7.54 5.67 -2.10
C LEU A 198 7.85 4.22 -1.68
N PRO A 199 7.99 3.32 -2.65
CA PRO A 199 8.47 1.95 -2.38
C PRO A 199 9.86 1.95 -1.74
N PRO A 200 10.22 0.89 -0.99
CA PRO A 200 11.55 0.78 -0.40
C PRO A 200 12.63 0.63 -1.48
N GLY A 201 13.71 1.39 -1.38
CA GLY A 201 14.85 1.31 -2.29
C GLY A 201 15.18 2.62 -2.97
N SER A 202 15.27 2.62 -4.27
CA SER A 202 15.59 3.77 -5.11
C SER A 202 14.70 3.81 -6.35
N TRP A 203 14.64 4.95 -7.00
CA TRP A 203 13.62 5.25 -7.99
C TRP A 203 14.17 5.93 -9.22
N SER A 204 13.40 5.86 -10.30
CA SER A 204 13.56 6.68 -11.49
C SER A 204 12.20 7.19 -11.94
N VAL A 205 12.13 8.43 -12.35
CA VAL A 205 10.92 8.97 -13.00
C VAL A 205 10.92 8.51 -14.45
N ARG A 206 9.88 7.80 -14.87
CA ARG A 206 9.70 7.40 -16.27
C ARG A 206 9.02 8.49 -17.08
N GLU A 207 7.95 9.06 -16.55
CA GLU A 207 7.18 10.11 -17.19
C GLU A 207 6.26 10.82 -16.18
N SER A 208 5.76 11.98 -16.55
CA SER A 208 4.68 12.66 -15.84
C SER A 208 3.48 12.81 -16.76
N ILE A 209 2.28 12.63 -16.22
CA ILE A 209 1.02 12.73 -16.96
C ILE A 209 0.23 13.89 -16.34
N ALA A 210 -0.05 14.91 -17.15
CA ALA A 210 -0.91 16.02 -16.76
C ALA A 210 -2.39 15.57 -16.67
N PRO A 211 -3.24 16.37 -15.99
CA PRO A 211 -4.67 16.09 -15.87
C PRO A 211 -5.37 16.05 -17.22
#